data_d8c685b3d0a6e905394f9aa1b5e0b36a
#
_entry.id   d8c685b3d0a6e905394f9aa1b5e0b36a
#
_cell.length_a   1.000
_cell.length_b   1.000
_cell.length_c   1.000
_cell.angle_alpha   90.00
_cell.angle_beta   90.00
_cell.angle_gamma   90.00
#
_symmetry.space_group_name_H-M   'P 1'
#
loop_
_entity.id
_entity.type
_entity.pdbx_description
1 polymer ?
#
loop_
_entity_poly.entity_id
_entity_poly.type
_entity_poly.pdbx_seq_one_letter_code
_entity_poly.pdbx_strand_id
1 'polypeptide(L)'
;KMKAAFYTLGCKVNQYETEYMAELLRNAGFEIVKENDEADYYIVNSCTVTATADQKTRKSIRKFKRNHPNSTVILTGCMPQAFPEEAKELIEADIVFSNKNDGDILSLINEYNLNKNRLIKIEEHKAGDNFWDCSIDRFHERIRAFVKIEDGCDKFCSYCIIPKSRGRVRSKSLDMLKNEIETLSNAGIKEIVLVGINLSAYGKGENFNIVDAVKICNENDKIKRIRLGSLEPDHLTDEVIDGLAKCEKLCPQFHISLQSGCDKTLKSMNRHYTADEYKTLCDKLRSSFENASLTTDIMVGFNDETELDFNESLDFVKAIAFEKVHVFPYSERVGTSASKRGDNVPKQEKERRAAVMIEETEKIRHDYLKKLVGTNEKVLFENEIEPNLFQGYTKSYLPVRMKYKRNIVGEELEVKIIDYTDEFCIAE
;
A
#
# COMPACT_ATOMS: atom_id res chain seq x y z
N LYS A 1 6.30 29.22 14.99
CA LYS A 1 6.68 28.11 14.08
C LYS A 1 5.41 27.68 13.37
N MET A 2 5.41 27.67 12.04
CA MET A 2 4.24 27.23 11.25
C MET A 2 4.00 25.73 11.46
N LYS A 3 2.74 25.34 11.60
CA LYS A 3 2.30 23.97 11.84
C LYS A 3 1.61 23.39 10.61
N ALA A 4 1.95 22.17 10.25
CA ALA A 4 1.32 21.43 9.15
C ALA A 4 0.84 20.06 9.62
N ALA A 5 -0.38 19.69 9.23
CA ALA A 5 -1.00 18.40 9.51
C ALA A 5 -1.33 17.69 8.22
N PHE A 6 -1.03 16.40 8.15
CA PHE A 6 -1.33 15.54 7.01
C PHE A 6 -2.46 14.58 7.31
N TYR A 7 -3.37 14.44 6.35
CA TYR A 7 -4.39 13.41 6.32
C TYR A 7 -4.20 12.57 5.05
N THR A 8 -3.78 11.32 5.23
CA THR A 8 -3.42 10.44 4.12
C THR A 8 -4.46 9.36 3.91
N LEU A 9 -4.96 9.27 2.71
CA LEU A 9 -5.82 8.19 2.22
C LEU A 9 -5.04 7.32 1.25
N GLY A 10 -5.43 6.05 1.11
CA GLY A 10 -4.90 5.17 0.09
C GLY A 10 -3.83 4.20 0.57
N CYS A 11 -2.87 3.92 -0.30
CA CYS A 11 -1.91 2.85 -0.15
C CYS A 11 -0.60 3.27 0.54
N LYS A 12 0.32 2.32 0.68
CA LYS A 12 1.64 2.56 1.25
C LYS A 12 2.48 3.57 0.43
N VAL A 13 2.24 3.66 -0.88
CA VAL A 13 2.87 4.69 -1.74
C VAL A 13 2.41 6.09 -1.32
N ASN A 14 1.11 6.29 -1.08
CA ASN A 14 0.62 7.57 -0.55
C ASN A 14 1.23 7.90 0.83
N GLN A 15 1.40 6.91 1.69
CA GLN A 15 2.05 7.11 3.00
C GLN A 15 3.51 7.53 2.86
N TYR A 16 4.25 6.91 1.94
CA TYR A 16 5.62 7.32 1.64
C TYR A 16 5.68 8.76 1.11
N GLU A 17 4.82 9.11 0.18
CA GLU A 17 4.75 10.47 -0.39
C GLU A 17 4.41 11.52 0.67
N THR A 18 3.52 11.19 1.61
CA THR A 18 3.23 12.04 2.77
C THR A 18 4.47 12.26 3.63
N GLU A 19 5.22 11.21 3.96
CA GLU A 19 6.47 11.37 4.74
C GLU A 19 7.50 12.20 3.99
N TYR A 20 7.62 12.04 2.68
CA TYR A 20 8.49 12.87 1.85
C TYR A 20 8.11 14.35 1.91
N MET A 21 6.83 14.68 1.71
CA MET A 21 6.36 16.07 1.81
C MET A 21 6.54 16.62 3.23
N ALA A 22 6.26 15.80 4.25
CA ALA A 22 6.46 16.19 5.65
C ALA A 22 7.92 16.50 5.96
N GLU A 23 8.85 15.73 5.41
CA GLU A 23 10.29 15.99 5.57
C GLU A 23 10.71 17.30 4.90
N LEU A 24 10.24 17.57 3.70
CA LEU A 24 10.48 18.86 3.03
C LEU A 24 10.02 20.05 3.91
N LEU A 25 8.84 19.93 4.52
CA LEU A 25 8.31 20.97 5.40
C LEU A 25 9.09 21.06 6.72
N ARG A 26 9.48 19.93 7.33
CA ARG A 26 10.34 19.95 8.54
C ARG A 26 11.67 20.64 8.27
N ASN A 27 12.31 20.33 7.15
CA ASN A 27 13.58 20.95 6.75
C ASN A 27 13.45 22.45 6.50
N ALA A 28 12.25 22.92 6.12
CA ALA A 28 11.91 24.33 6.00
C ALA A 28 11.47 24.99 7.32
N GLY A 29 11.53 24.25 8.44
CA GLY A 29 11.23 24.76 9.79
C GLY A 29 9.78 24.62 10.24
N PHE A 30 8.95 23.88 9.51
CA PHE A 30 7.58 23.59 9.97
C PHE A 30 7.59 22.55 11.09
N GLU A 31 6.60 22.64 11.95
CA GLU A 31 6.25 21.60 12.91
C GLU A 31 5.16 20.73 12.31
N ILE A 32 5.39 19.42 12.23
CA ILE A 32 4.38 18.47 11.77
C ILE A 32 3.58 17.98 12.97
N VAL A 33 2.29 18.22 12.95
CA VAL A 33 1.34 17.90 14.02
C VAL A 33 0.31 16.88 13.54
N LYS A 34 -0.47 16.33 14.46
CA LYS A 34 -1.55 15.38 14.10
C LYS A 34 -2.72 16.10 13.42
N GLU A 35 -3.48 15.38 12.62
CA GLU A 35 -4.64 15.91 11.89
C GLU A 35 -5.75 16.50 12.77
N ASN A 36 -5.81 16.10 14.02
CA ASN A 36 -6.78 16.62 15.00
C ASN A 36 -6.27 17.82 15.80
N ASP A 37 -4.99 18.17 15.66
CA ASP A 37 -4.41 19.34 16.30
C ASP A 37 -4.66 20.59 15.46
N GLU A 38 -4.51 21.76 16.08
CA GLU A 38 -4.54 23.02 15.36
C GLU A 38 -3.28 23.19 14.49
N ALA A 39 -3.48 23.46 13.21
CA ALA A 39 -2.42 23.66 12.23
C ALA A 39 -2.72 24.85 11.32
N ASP A 40 -1.65 25.47 10.80
CA ASP A 40 -1.75 26.52 9.79
C ASP A 40 -2.06 25.94 8.40
N TYR A 41 -1.65 24.70 8.15
CA TYR A 41 -1.82 23.98 6.89
C TYR A 41 -2.36 22.59 7.16
N TYR A 42 -3.44 22.22 6.45
CA TYR A 42 -3.98 20.86 6.41
C TYR A 42 -3.81 20.30 5.01
N ILE A 43 -3.01 19.25 4.89
CA ILE A 43 -2.66 18.62 3.61
C ILE A 43 -3.39 17.27 3.51
N VAL A 44 -4.27 17.13 2.53
CA VAL A 44 -4.98 15.90 2.22
C VAL A 44 -4.28 15.22 1.04
N ASN A 45 -3.60 14.11 1.30
CA ASN A 45 -3.04 13.24 0.27
C ASN A 45 -4.08 12.18 -0.08
N SER A 46 -4.73 12.36 -1.22
CA SER A 46 -5.95 11.65 -1.59
C SER A 46 -5.72 10.34 -2.32
N CYS A 47 -6.69 9.45 -2.19
CA CYS A 47 -6.85 8.25 -2.98
C CYS A 47 -8.10 8.36 -3.86
N THR A 48 -8.10 7.66 -5.00
CA THR A 48 -9.23 7.65 -5.94
C THR A 48 -9.53 6.25 -6.51
N VAL A 49 -8.96 5.22 -5.90
CA VAL A 49 -9.17 3.82 -6.32
C VAL A 49 -10.63 3.41 -6.20
N THR A 50 -11.35 3.95 -5.20
CA THR A 50 -12.78 3.69 -5.01
C THR A 50 -13.57 5.01 -4.92
N ALA A 51 -14.87 4.95 -5.22
CA ALA A 51 -15.79 6.07 -5.03
C ALA A 51 -15.85 6.52 -3.56
N THR A 52 -15.76 5.58 -2.63
CA THR A 52 -15.71 5.86 -1.18
C THR A 52 -14.46 6.67 -0.81
N ALA A 53 -13.31 6.42 -1.44
CA ALA A 53 -12.10 7.19 -1.22
C ALA A 53 -12.29 8.65 -1.66
N ASP A 54 -12.91 8.89 -2.80
CA ASP A 54 -13.24 10.25 -3.28
C ASP A 54 -14.20 10.97 -2.33
N GLN A 55 -15.22 10.27 -1.82
CA GLN A 55 -16.15 10.85 -0.84
C GLN A 55 -15.44 11.24 0.46
N LYS A 56 -14.53 10.40 0.94
CA LYS A 56 -13.71 10.68 2.13
C LYS A 56 -12.81 11.90 1.89
N THR A 57 -12.20 12.01 0.72
CA THR A 57 -11.39 13.16 0.34
C THR A 57 -12.21 14.45 0.40
N ARG A 58 -13.36 14.52 -0.28
CA ARG A 58 -14.24 15.70 -0.28
C ARG A 58 -14.71 16.07 1.12
N LYS A 59 -15.12 15.08 1.90
CA LYS A 59 -15.56 15.27 3.28
C LYS A 59 -14.44 15.85 4.15
N SER A 60 -13.21 15.38 4.01
CA SER A 60 -12.06 15.82 4.79
C SER A 60 -11.68 17.26 4.44
N ILE A 61 -11.59 17.60 3.15
CA ILE A 61 -11.33 18.97 2.69
C ILE A 61 -12.33 19.96 3.27
N ARG A 62 -13.62 19.67 3.14
CA ARG A 62 -14.70 20.52 3.67
C ARG A 62 -14.69 20.59 5.18
N LYS A 63 -14.39 19.49 5.88
CA LYS A 63 -14.27 19.46 7.34
C LYS A 63 -13.16 20.37 7.82
N PHE A 64 -11.96 20.27 7.24
CA PHE A 64 -10.83 21.10 7.65
C PHE A 64 -11.10 22.57 7.41
N LYS A 65 -11.64 22.94 6.25
CA LYS A 65 -11.95 24.35 5.96
C LYS A 65 -13.04 24.93 6.87
N ARG A 66 -14.07 24.14 7.18
CA ARG A 66 -15.15 24.56 8.08
C ARG A 66 -14.65 24.72 9.52
N ASN A 67 -13.85 23.79 10.01
CA ASN A 67 -13.38 23.79 11.40
C ASN A 67 -12.22 24.77 11.62
N HIS A 68 -11.44 25.05 10.58
CA HIS A 68 -10.26 25.90 10.61
C HIS A 68 -10.28 26.90 9.43
N PRO A 69 -11.22 27.87 9.44
CA PRO A 69 -11.45 28.75 8.28
C PRO A 69 -10.23 29.62 7.92
N ASN A 70 -9.36 29.89 8.89
CA ASN A 70 -8.14 30.67 8.68
C ASN A 70 -6.93 29.84 8.23
N SER A 71 -7.03 28.52 8.31
CA SER A 71 -5.96 27.64 7.86
C SER A 71 -6.00 27.43 6.35
N THR A 72 -4.86 27.18 5.77
CA THR A 72 -4.72 26.82 4.36
C THR A 72 -4.98 25.33 4.18
N VAL A 73 -5.94 24.96 3.34
CA VAL A 73 -6.27 23.57 3.03
C VAL A 73 -5.71 23.20 1.67
N ILE A 74 -4.98 22.11 1.62
CA ILE A 74 -4.22 21.64 0.44
C ILE A 74 -4.71 20.25 0.04
N LEU A 75 -5.01 20.08 -1.25
CA LEU A 75 -5.37 18.80 -1.85
C LEU A 75 -4.29 18.33 -2.82
N THR A 76 -3.81 17.12 -2.62
CA THR A 76 -2.92 16.42 -3.54
C THR A 76 -3.26 14.93 -3.62
N GLY A 77 -2.44 14.14 -4.26
CA GLY A 77 -2.59 12.70 -4.40
C GLY A 77 -3.26 12.28 -5.70
N CYS A 78 -3.97 11.14 -5.65
CA CYS A 78 -4.49 10.51 -6.86
C CYS A 78 -5.75 11.20 -7.41
N MET A 79 -6.58 11.81 -6.57
CA MET A 79 -7.83 12.43 -7.02
C MET A 79 -7.59 13.62 -7.97
N PRO A 80 -6.75 14.62 -7.66
CA PRO A 80 -6.47 15.71 -8.60
C PRO A 80 -5.89 15.21 -9.93
N GLN A 81 -5.12 14.14 -9.88
CA GLN A 81 -4.49 13.55 -11.07
C GLN A 81 -5.50 12.85 -11.97
N ALA A 82 -6.38 12.03 -11.40
CA ALA A 82 -7.36 11.25 -12.15
C ALA A 82 -8.60 12.06 -12.56
N PHE A 83 -9.04 12.99 -11.71
CA PHE A 83 -10.25 13.79 -11.86
C PHE A 83 -9.95 15.28 -11.61
N PRO A 84 -9.17 15.93 -12.49
CA PRO A 84 -8.72 17.29 -12.28
C PRO A 84 -9.88 18.30 -12.21
N GLU A 85 -10.92 18.13 -13.02
CA GLU A 85 -12.06 19.05 -13.02
C GLU A 85 -12.85 18.97 -11.68
N GLU A 86 -13.08 17.76 -11.18
CA GLU A 86 -13.71 17.56 -9.87
C GLU A 86 -12.87 18.13 -8.71
N ALA A 87 -11.55 18.02 -8.80
CA ALA A 87 -10.65 18.60 -7.81
C ALA A 87 -10.66 20.13 -7.85
N LYS A 88 -10.75 20.73 -9.04
CA LYS A 88 -10.89 22.18 -9.22
C LYS A 88 -12.20 22.74 -8.61
N GLU A 89 -13.28 21.95 -8.66
CA GLU A 89 -14.59 22.31 -8.08
C GLU A 89 -14.59 22.31 -6.55
N LEU A 90 -13.60 21.69 -5.89
CA LEU A 90 -13.44 21.73 -4.44
C LEU A 90 -12.84 23.07 -4.01
N ILE A 91 -13.66 24.12 -4.03
CA ILE A 91 -13.24 25.50 -3.74
C ILE A 91 -12.73 25.69 -2.30
N GLU A 92 -13.03 24.76 -1.39
CA GLU A 92 -12.54 24.77 -0.02
C GLU A 92 -11.04 24.42 0.07
N ALA A 93 -10.45 23.82 -0.97
CA ALA A 93 -9.02 23.65 -1.08
C ALA A 93 -8.37 24.91 -1.66
N ASP A 94 -7.51 25.54 -0.89
CA ASP A 94 -6.81 26.77 -1.27
C ASP A 94 -5.68 26.48 -2.29
N ILE A 95 -5.06 25.32 -2.16
CA ILE A 95 -4.02 24.83 -3.07
C ILE A 95 -4.40 23.41 -3.52
N VAL A 96 -4.37 23.18 -4.83
CA VAL A 96 -4.59 21.87 -5.44
C VAL A 96 -3.42 21.57 -6.36
N PHE A 97 -2.74 20.44 -6.13
CA PHE A 97 -1.67 20.01 -7.02
C PHE A 97 -1.69 18.48 -7.25
N SER A 98 -1.10 18.06 -8.35
CA SER A 98 -1.06 16.66 -8.71
C SER A 98 0.03 15.90 -7.96
N ASN A 99 -0.10 14.57 -7.86
CA ASN A 99 0.91 13.72 -7.25
C ASN A 99 2.27 13.77 -7.98
N LYS A 100 2.31 14.28 -9.21
CA LYS A 100 3.54 14.55 -9.95
C LYS A 100 4.34 15.72 -9.35
N ASN A 101 3.68 16.57 -8.58
CA ASN A 101 4.22 17.83 -8.05
C ASN A 101 4.45 17.81 -6.52
N ASP A 102 4.52 16.66 -5.90
CA ASP A 102 4.69 16.57 -4.43
C ASP A 102 5.96 17.29 -3.94
N GLY A 103 7.02 17.31 -4.74
CA GLY A 103 8.25 18.07 -4.46
C GLY A 103 8.09 19.58 -4.46
N ASP A 104 7.01 20.10 -5.05
CA ASP A 104 6.74 21.53 -5.17
C ASP A 104 5.96 22.11 -3.97
N ILE A 105 5.60 21.27 -2.98
CA ILE A 105 4.71 21.69 -1.88
C ILE A 105 5.17 22.98 -1.19
N LEU A 106 6.46 23.10 -0.90
CA LEU A 106 7.00 24.30 -0.22
C LEU A 106 6.91 25.55 -1.10
N SER A 107 7.24 25.44 -2.40
CA SER A 107 7.15 26.56 -3.33
C SER A 107 5.70 27.02 -3.53
N LEU A 108 4.76 26.08 -3.59
CA LEU A 108 3.33 26.36 -3.71
C LEU A 108 2.76 27.06 -2.46
N ILE A 109 3.18 26.64 -1.28
CA ILE A 109 2.82 27.30 -0.02
C ILE A 109 3.36 28.74 -0.01
N ASN A 110 4.62 28.93 -0.40
CA ASN A 110 5.23 30.26 -0.45
C ASN A 110 4.52 31.18 -1.46
N GLU A 111 4.22 30.68 -2.65
CA GLU A 111 3.46 31.43 -3.67
C GLU A 111 2.06 31.83 -3.17
N TYR A 112 1.34 30.88 -2.57
CA TYR A 112 0.02 31.18 -1.98
C TYR A 112 0.10 32.23 -0.88
N ASN A 113 1.12 32.16 -0.02
CA ASN A 113 1.29 33.11 1.07
C ASN A 113 1.56 34.54 0.59
N LEU A 114 2.24 34.69 -0.54
CA LEU A 114 2.50 35.99 -1.15
C LEU A 114 1.24 36.62 -1.77
N ASN A 115 0.47 35.83 -2.48
CA ASN A 115 -0.62 36.33 -3.33
C ASN A 115 -2.00 36.10 -2.73
N LYS A 116 -2.17 35.16 -1.83
CA LYS A 116 -3.45 34.72 -1.24
C LYS A 116 -4.52 34.32 -2.27
N ASN A 117 -4.10 34.05 -3.50
CA ASN A 117 -4.96 33.56 -4.56
C ASN A 117 -4.93 32.04 -4.60
N ARG A 118 -6.07 31.41 -4.80
CA ARG A 118 -6.18 29.97 -4.96
C ARG A 118 -5.22 29.46 -6.06
N LEU A 119 -4.44 28.43 -5.75
CA LEU A 119 -3.46 27.84 -6.67
C LEU A 119 -3.92 26.46 -7.13
N ILE A 120 -3.81 26.22 -8.43
CA ILE A 120 -4.07 24.91 -9.04
C ILE A 120 -2.90 24.57 -9.95
N LYS A 121 -2.16 23.50 -9.60
CA LYS A 121 -1.04 22.98 -10.39
C LYS A 121 -1.22 21.48 -10.61
N ILE A 122 -1.88 21.12 -11.70
CA ILE A 122 -2.13 19.72 -12.08
C ILE A 122 -1.41 19.45 -13.39
N GLU A 123 -0.38 18.62 -13.32
CA GLU A 123 0.39 18.17 -14.49
C GLU A 123 0.05 16.72 -14.80
N GLU A 124 -0.25 16.43 -16.06
CA GLU A 124 -0.53 15.06 -16.51
C GLU A 124 0.75 14.22 -16.55
N HIS A 125 0.62 12.94 -16.24
CA HIS A 125 1.66 11.95 -16.50
C HIS A 125 1.77 11.71 -18.01
N LYS A 126 3.00 11.68 -18.51
CA LYS A 126 3.30 11.45 -19.94
C LYS A 126 4.11 10.17 -20.12
N ALA A 127 3.98 9.57 -21.29
CA ALA A 127 4.87 8.47 -21.67
C ALA A 127 6.33 8.99 -21.69
N GLY A 128 7.23 8.22 -21.06
CA GLY A 128 8.64 8.59 -20.93
C GLY A 128 8.97 9.47 -19.73
N ASP A 129 8.02 9.79 -18.85
CA ASP A 129 8.33 10.42 -17.57
C ASP A 129 9.30 9.54 -16.79
N ASN A 130 10.33 10.16 -16.20
CA ASN A 130 11.26 9.47 -15.32
C ASN A 130 10.64 9.22 -13.93
N PHE A 131 11.23 8.27 -13.20
CA PHE A 131 10.93 8.15 -11.77
C PHE A 131 11.32 9.46 -11.08
N TRP A 132 10.37 10.00 -10.32
CA TRP A 132 10.63 11.21 -9.57
C TRP A 132 11.62 10.94 -8.44
N ASP A 133 12.69 11.73 -8.36
CA ASP A 133 13.73 11.60 -7.33
C ASP A 133 13.18 12.04 -5.99
N CYS A 134 12.58 11.11 -5.27
CA CYS A 134 12.16 11.26 -3.90
C CYS A 134 12.91 10.24 -3.04
N SER A 135 13.57 10.73 -2.00
CA SER A 135 14.23 9.90 -1.00
C SER A 135 13.93 10.47 0.38
N ILE A 136 13.81 9.60 1.36
CA ILE A 136 13.49 9.96 2.75
C ILE A 136 14.70 9.65 3.62
N ASP A 137 15.15 10.61 4.44
CA ASP A 137 16.29 10.44 5.32
C ASP A 137 15.94 9.70 6.61
N ARG A 138 14.70 9.81 7.06
CA ARG A 138 14.21 9.07 8.23
C ARG A 138 12.69 8.95 8.24
N PHE A 139 12.20 7.85 8.80
CA PHE A 139 10.82 7.73 9.23
C PHE A 139 10.76 8.06 10.72
N HIS A 140 10.16 9.20 11.05
CA HIS A 140 10.12 9.68 12.43
C HIS A 140 9.37 8.70 13.35
N GLU A 141 10.04 8.35 14.46
CA GLU A 141 9.50 7.48 15.52
C GLU A 141 9.08 6.07 15.04
N ARG A 142 9.75 5.54 14.00
CA ARG A 142 9.42 4.21 13.47
C ARG A 142 10.65 3.31 13.39
N ILE A 143 10.39 2.01 13.55
CA ILE A 143 11.37 0.94 13.35
C ILE A 143 11.35 0.44 11.91
N ARG A 144 10.21 0.62 11.24
CA ARG A 144 9.96 0.19 9.86
C ARG A 144 9.76 1.39 8.95
N ALA A 145 10.38 1.36 7.77
CA ALA A 145 10.22 2.38 6.74
C ALA A 145 9.64 1.78 5.46
N PHE A 146 8.72 2.51 4.84
CA PHE A 146 8.33 2.27 3.47
C PHE A 146 9.33 2.94 2.53
N VAL A 147 9.73 2.25 1.48
CA VAL A 147 10.59 2.81 0.43
C VAL A 147 9.94 2.58 -0.92
N LYS A 148 9.52 3.66 -1.55
CA LYS A 148 8.92 3.64 -2.87
C LYS A 148 10.02 3.46 -3.92
N ILE A 149 9.97 2.35 -4.65
CA ILE A 149 10.94 2.03 -5.70
C ILE A 149 10.33 2.03 -7.10
N GLU A 150 9.01 1.96 -7.19
CA GLU A 150 8.27 1.91 -8.45
C GLU A 150 7.03 2.78 -8.36
N ASP A 151 6.63 3.37 -9.48
CA ASP A 151 5.39 4.12 -9.63
C ASP A 151 4.78 3.88 -11.02
N GLY A 152 3.45 3.98 -11.09
CA GLY A 152 2.70 3.75 -12.31
C GLY A 152 2.37 2.29 -12.58
N CYS A 153 1.58 2.05 -13.64
CA CYS A 153 1.16 0.71 -14.02
C CYS A 153 0.79 0.62 -15.49
N ASP A 154 1.30 -0.40 -16.17
CA ASP A 154 1.04 -0.66 -17.59
C ASP A 154 0.03 -1.80 -17.82
N LYS A 155 -0.69 -2.27 -16.79
CA LYS A 155 -1.58 -3.42 -16.93
C LYS A 155 -2.92 -3.08 -17.55
N PHE A 156 -3.43 -1.89 -17.31
CA PHE A 156 -4.72 -1.44 -17.83
C PHE A 156 -5.88 -2.40 -17.52
N CYS A 157 -5.93 -2.91 -16.29
CA CYS A 157 -7.07 -3.68 -15.83
C CYS A 157 -8.36 -2.90 -16.08
N SER A 158 -9.41 -3.57 -16.57
CA SER A 158 -10.59 -2.90 -17.10
C SER A 158 -11.35 -2.03 -16.07
N TYR A 159 -11.19 -2.33 -14.80
CA TYR A 159 -11.82 -1.62 -13.67
C TYR A 159 -10.94 -0.52 -13.05
N CYS A 160 -9.66 -0.41 -13.47
CA CYS A 160 -8.65 0.32 -12.71
C CYS A 160 -8.41 1.72 -13.24
N ILE A 161 -8.43 2.70 -12.34
CA ILE A 161 -8.16 4.11 -12.65
C ILE A 161 -6.66 4.47 -12.49
N ILE A 162 -5.84 3.57 -11.97
CA ILE A 162 -4.43 3.82 -11.65
C ILE A 162 -3.60 4.32 -12.84
N PRO A 163 -3.72 3.77 -14.06
CA PRO A 163 -2.95 4.31 -15.18
C PRO A 163 -3.20 5.80 -15.44
N LYS A 164 -4.43 6.27 -15.17
CA LYS A 164 -4.79 7.69 -15.28
C LYS A 164 -4.21 8.52 -14.13
N SER A 165 -4.18 7.97 -12.92
CA SER A 165 -3.72 8.69 -11.72
C SER A 165 -2.22 8.59 -11.45
N ARG A 166 -1.53 7.60 -12.02
CA ARG A 166 -0.11 7.34 -11.74
C ARG A 166 0.77 7.24 -12.99
N GLY A 167 0.16 7.12 -14.18
CA GLY A 167 0.89 6.97 -15.44
C GLY A 167 1.55 5.61 -15.62
N ARG A 168 2.57 5.58 -16.48
CA ARG A 168 3.31 4.36 -16.85
C ARG A 168 4.32 3.95 -15.77
N VAL A 169 4.75 2.70 -15.82
CA VAL A 169 5.79 2.15 -14.93
C VAL A 169 7.07 2.99 -15.00
N ARG A 170 7.56 3.39 -13.85
CA ARG A 170 8.83 4.08 -13.64
C ARG A 170 9.52 3.48 -12.42
N SER A 171 10.84 3.36 -12.49
CA SER A 171 11.63 2.68 -11.46
C SER A 171 12.69 3.61 -10.87
N LYS A 172 12.81 3.59 -9.53
CA LYS A 172 13.94 4.21 -8.83
C LYS A 172 15.23 3.51 -9.23
N SER A 173 16.30 4.26 -9.50
CA SER A 173 17.60 3.67 -9.82
C SER A 173 18.18 2.90 -8.64
N LEU A 174 19.04 1.93 -8.92
CA LEU A 174 19.70 1.14 -7.86
C LEU A 174 20.59 2.03 -6.98
N ASP A 175 21.25 3.03 -7.55
CA ASP A 175 22.11 3.96 -6.80
C ASP A 175 21.30 4.82 -5.83
N MET A 176 20.16 5.36 -6.27
CA MET A 176 19.24 6.10 -5.41
C MET A 176 18.71 5.22 -4.27
N LEU A 177 18.32 4.00 -4.59
CA LEU A 177 17.84 3.04 -3.60
C LEU A 177 18.92 2.73 -2.56
N LYS A 178 20.13 2.43 -3.00
CA LYS A 178 21.25 2.13 -2.11
C LYS A 178 21.53 3.27 -1.14
N ASN A 179 21.56 4.50 -1.63
CA ASN A 179 21.79 5.69 -0.81
C ASN A 179 20.66 5.88 0.23
N GLU A 180 19.40 5.70 -0.18
CA GLU A 180 18.25 5.82 0.72
C GLU A 180 18.27 4.74 1.81
N ILE A 181 18.54 3.47 1.46
CA ILE A 181 18.65 2.37 2.42
C ILE A 181 19.79 2.62 3.43
N GLU A 182 20.94 3.09 2.96
CA GLU A 182 22.06 3.41 3.83
C GLU A 182 21.70 4.53 4.82
N THR A 183 21.07 5.59 4.36
CA THR A 183 20.61 6.71 5.20
C THR A 183 19.58 6.25 6.22
N LEU A 184 18.56 5.51 5.82
CA LEU A 184 17.52 5.00 6.71
C LEU A 184 18.09 4.03 7.76
N SER A 185 18.97 3.13 7.36
CA SER A 185 19.59 2.17 8.28
C SER A 185 20.45 2.87 9.32
N ASN A 186 21.18 3.92 8.93
CA ASN A 186 21.96 4.76 9.84
C ASN A 186 21.06 5.56 10.80
N ALA A 187 19.84 5.89 10.41
CA ALA A 187 18.84 6.54 11.25
C ALA A 187 18.11 5.59 12.21
N GLY A 188 18.43 4.29 12.21
CA GLY A 188 17.90 3.30 13.15
C GLY A 188 16.77 2.43 12.60
N ILE A 189 16.42 2.52 11.33
CA ILE A 189 15.42 1.65 10.70
C ILE A 189 15.94 0.20 10.66
N LYS A 190 15.10 -0.74 11.06
CA LYS A 190 15.42 -2.19 11.12
C LYS A 190 14.71 -2.99 10.05
N GLU A 191 13.54 -2.55 9.63
CA GLU A 191 12.76 -3.22 8.59
C GLU A 191 12.47 -2.25 7.44
N ILE A 192 12.73 -2.74 6.22
CA ILE A 192 12.40 -2.03 4.97
C ILE A 192 11.21 -2.73 4.31
N VAL A 193 10.21 -1.96 3.95
CA VAL A 193 9.09 -2.40 3.11
C VAL A 193 9.23 -1.72 1.76
N LEU A 194 9.64 -2.47 0.74
CA LEU A 194 9.68 -1.99 -0.63
C LEU A 194 8.26 -1.88 -1.18
N VAL A 195 7.90 -0.71 -1.69
CA VAL A 195 6.55 -0.44 -2.18
C VAL A 195 6.57 0.14 -3.60
N GLY A 196 5.47 -0.08 -4.30
CA GLY A 196 5.20 0.45 -5.63
C GLY A 196 3.74 0.29 -5.96
N ILE A 197 3.31 0.90 -7.03
CA ILE A 197 1.95 0.75 -7.57
C ILE A 197 1.80 -0.61 -8.26
N ASN A 198 2.82 -1.02 -9.01
CA ASN A 198 2.98 -2.35 -9.59
C ASN A 198 4.41 -2.83 -9.30
N LEU A 199 4.66 -3.16 -8.05
CA LEU A 199 6.00 -3.44 -7.52
C LEU A 199 6.72 -4.54 -8.30
N SER A 200 6.01 -5.59 -8.75
CA SER A 200 6.63 -6.66 -9.54
C SER A 200 7.17 -6.19 -10.90
N ALA A 201 6.71 -5.05 -11.41
CA ALA A 201 7.23 -4.46 -12.65
C ALA A 201 8.46 -3.57 -12.44
N TYR A 202 8.98 -3.48 -11.21
CA TYR A 202 10.20 -2.72 -10.93
C TYR A 202 11.34 -3.15 -11.86
N GLY A 203 11.98 -2.18 -12.47
CA GLY A 203 13.04 -2.40 -13.45
C GLY A 203 12.56 -2.69 -14.88
N LYS A 204 11.27 -2.57 -15.17
CA LYS A 204 10.76 -2.76 -16.53
C LYS A 204 11.44 -1.80 -17.51
N GLY A 205 12.06 -2.37 -18.54
CA GLY A 205 12.84 -1.60 -19.52
C GLY A 205 14.26 -1.25 -19.08
N GLU A 206 14.66 -1.67 -17.90
CA GLU A 206 16.00 -1.48 -17.34
C GLU A 206 16.77 -2.82 -17.32
N ASN A 207 18.02 -2.77 -16.88
CA ASN A 207 18.89 -3.95 -16.73
C ASN A 207 18.89 -4.53 -15.30
N PHE A 208 17.90 -4.21 -14.51
CA PHE A 208 17.69 -4.68 -13.12
C PHE A 208 16.23 -5.01 -12.88
N ASN A 209 15.94 -5.69 -11.79
CA ASN A 209 14.58 -6.06 -11.37
C ASN A 209 14.42 -6.04 -9.84
N ILE A 210 13.30 -6.54 -9.33
CA ILE A 210 12.98 -6.56 -7.90
C ILE A 210 14.01 -7.36 -7.07
N VAL A 211 14.66 -8.37 -7.64
CA VAL A 211 15.71 -9.13 -6.95
C VAL A 211 16.90 -8.25 -6.62
N ASP A 212 17.31 -7.37 -7.54
CA ASP A 212 18.41 -6.43 -7.31
C ASP A 212 18.08 -5.44 -6.19
N ALA A 213 16.85 -4.94 -6.15
CA ALA A 213 16.38 -4.08 -5.07
C ALA A 213 16.43 -4.77 -3.71
N VAL A 214 15.95 -6.01 -3.64
CA VAL A 214 15.98 -6.80 -2.39
C VAL A 214 17.42 -7.10 -1.96
N LYS A 215 18.31 -7.42 -2.90
CA LYS A 215 19.74 -7.65 -2.61
C LYS A 215 20.40 -6.44 -1.96
N ILE A 216 20.14 -5.22 -2.44
CA ILE A 216 20.66 -3.99 -1.83
C ILE A 216 20.27 -3.91 -0.35
N CYS A 217 19.03 -4.18 -0.03
CA CYS A 217 18.56 -4.18 1.35
C CYS A 217 19.18 -5.34 2.17
N ASN A 218 19.29 -6.53 1.56
CA ASN A 218 19.81 -7.73 2.19
C ASN A 218 21.29 -7.62 2.56
N GLU A 219 22.07 -6.90 1.77
CA GLU A 219 23.50 -6.68 1.99
C GLU A 219 23.79 -5.61 3.08
N ASN A 220 22.81 -4.85 3.50
CA ASN A 220 22.98 -3.85 4.56
C ASN A 220 22.92 -4.50 5.95
N ASP A 221 23.99 -4.45 6.71
CA ASP A 221 24.14 -5.14 8.00
C ASP A 221 23.17 -4.67 9.08
N LYS A 222 22.69 -3.43 9.00
CA LYS A 222 21.79 -2.82 9.99
C LYS A 222 20.32 -3.18 9.75
N ILE A 223 19.95 -3.52 8.53
CA ILE A 223 18.61 -3.98 8.18
C ILE A 223 18.46 -5.43 8.63
N LYS A 224 17.37 -5.72 9.34
CA LYS A 224 17.04 -7.06 9.86
C LYS A 224 16.01 -7.77 9.03
N ARG A 225 15.07 -7.03 8.45
CA ARG A 225 13.94 -7.57 7.68
C ARG A 225 13.66 -6.75 6.44
N ILE A 226 13.25 -7.45 5.41
CA ILE A 226 12.79 -6.88 4.15
C ILE A 226 11.40 -7.43 3.87
N ARG A 227 10.45 -6.56 3.52
CA ARG A 227 9.13 -6.94 3.04
C ARG A 227 8.88 -6.36 1.68
N LEU A 228 8.04 -7.07 0.92
CA LEU A 228 7.49 -6.56 -0.34
C LEU A 228 6.06 -6.09 -0.13
N GLY A 229 5.70 -4.99 -0.74
CA GLY A 229 4.32 -4.56 -0.88
C GLY A 229 3.53 -5.48 -1.81
N SER A 230 2.38 -5.01 -2.30
CA SER A 230 1.53 -5.79 -3.19
C SER A 230 2.23 -6.11 -4.51
N LEU A 231 2.13 -7.36 -4.92
CA LEU A 231 2.72 -7.91 -6.13
C LEU A 231 1.65 -8.31 -7.14
N GLU A 232 1.99 -8.20 -8.41
CA GLU A 232 1.22 -8.74 -9.50
C GLU A 232 1.84 -10.05 -9.98
N PRO A 233 1.05 -11.08 -10.35
CA PRO A 233 1.59 -12.40 -10.68
C PRO A 233 2.52 -12.43 -11.88
N ASP A 234 2.25 -11.60 -12.89
CA ASP A 234 2.83 -11.67 -14.24
C ASP A 234 4.36 -11.53 -14.28
N HIS A 235 4.95 -10.82 -13.32
CA HIS A 235 6.39 -10.55 -13.30
C HIS A 235 7.16 -11.46 -12.31
N LEU A 236 6.45 -12.34 -11.61
CA LEU A 236 7.06 -13.28 -10.66
C LEU A 236 7.42 -14.58 -11.37
N THR A 237 8.48 -14.52 -12.18
CA THR A 237 9.02 -15.69 -12.86
C THR A 237 9.75 -16.61 -11.87
N ASP A 238 10.02 -17.86 -12.29
CA ASP A 238 10.79 -18.81 -11.48
C ASP A 238 12.18 -18.25 -11.13
N GLU A 239 12.83 -17.58 -12.07
CA GLU A 239 14.13 -16.93 -11.86
C GLU A 239 14.07 -15.83 -10.80
N VAL A 240 13.03 -15.01 -10.83
CA VAL A 240 12.81 -13.96 -9.82
C VAL A 240 12.58 -14.58 -8.45
N ILE A 241 11.74 -15.60 -8.34
CA ILE A 241 11.47 -16.29 -7.07
C ILE A 241 12.74 -16.95 -6.54
N ASP A 242 13.51 -17.64 -7.37
CA ASP A 242 14.77 -18.26 -6.97
C ASP A 242 15.80 -17.22 -6.50
N GLY A 243 15.85 -16.06 -7.15
CA GLY A 243 16.69 -14.95 -6.73
C GLY A 243 16.26 -14.35 -5.38
N LEU A 244 14.97 -14.16 -5.18
CA LEU A 244 14.40 -13.68 -3.91
C LEU A 244 14.66 -14.67 -2.77
N ALA A 245 14.55 -15.97 -3.01
CA ALA A 245 14.77 -17.01 -2.01
C ALA A 245 16.21 -17.06 -1.46
N LYS A 246 17.17 -16.50 -2.19
CA LYS A 246 18.57 -16.35 -1.72
C LYS A 246 18.77 -15.19 -0.76
N CYS A 247 17.80 -14.31 -0.60
CA CYS A 247 17.87 -13.16 0.28
C CYS A 247 17.31 -13.51 1.67
N GLU A 248 18.18 -13.86 2.60
CA GLU A 248 17.82 -14.41 3.91
C GLU A 248 16.97 -13.47 4.78
N LYS A 249 17.11 -12.16 4.60
CA LYS A 249 16.36 -11.15 5.34
C LYS A 249 14.96 -10.89 4.78
N LEU A 250 14.66 -11.41 3.59
CA LEU A 250 13.33 -11.29 3.00
C LEU A 250 12.33 -12.11 3.79
N CYS A 251 11.33 -11.44 4.32
CA CYS A 251 10.23 -12.10 5.02
C CYS A 251 9.39 -12.92 4.04
N PRO A 252 9.09 -14.19 4.35
CA PRO A 252 8.35 -15.09 3.46
C PRO A 252 6.84 -14.79 3.49
N GLN A 253 6.47 -13.54 3.28
CA GLN A 253 5.10 -13.07 3.22
C GLN A 253 4.89 -12.32 1.91
N PHE A 254 3.95 -12.80 1.12
CA PHE A 254 3.68 -12.30 -0.22
C PHE A 254 2.19 -11.98 -0.38
N HIS A 255 1.90 -10.73 -0.66
CA HIS A 255 0.57 -10.29 -1.05
C HIS A 255 0.52 -10.23 -2.58
N ILE A 256 -0.20 -11.16 -3.21
CA ILE A 256 -0.26 -11.29 -4.67
C ILE A 256 -1.71 -11.13 -5.12
N SER A 257 -1.98 -10.07 -5.86
CA SER A 257 -3.32 -9.70 -6.30
C SER A 257 -3.90 -10.72 -7.28
N LEU A 258 -4.88 -11.51 -6.84
CA LEU A 258 -5.60 -12.47 -7.70
C LEU A 258 -6.80 -11.80 -8.40
N GLN A 259 -7.60 -11.08 -7.66
CA GLN A 259 -8.85 -10.43 -8.02
C GLN A 259 -10.02 -11.38 -8.24
N SER A 260 -9.85 -12.50 -8.95
CA SER A 260 -10.85 -13.56 -9.12
C SER A 260 -10.18 -14.90 -9.38
N GLY A 261 -10.77 -15.98 -8.89
CA GLY A 261 -10.36 -17.34 -9.20
C GLY A 261 -11.06 -17.95 -10.44
N CYS A 262 -11.86 -17.16 -11.16
CA CYS A 262 -12.56 -17.58 -12.37
C CYS A 262 -11.88 -16.99 -13.61
N ASP A 263 -11.44 -17.83 -14.55
CA ASP A 263 -10.72 -17.40 -15.76
C ASP A 263 -11.55 -16.48 -16.65
N LYS A 264 -12.85 -16.72 -16.76
CA LYS A 264 -13.77 -15.85 -17.50
C LYS A 264 -13.78 -14.44 -16.91
N THR A 265 -13.85 -14.33 -15.60
CA THR A 265 -13.81 -13.04 -14.89
C THR A 265 -12.45 -12.37 -15.02
N LEU A 266 -11.35 -13.10 -14.86
CA LEU A 266 -9.99 -12.59 -15.06
C LEU A 266 -9.79 -12.00 -16.47
N LYS A 267 -10.28 -12.68 -17.49
CA LYS A 267 -10.25 -12.18 -18.87
C LYS A 267 -11.09 -10.91 -19.04
N SER A 268 -12.27 -10.87 -18.45
CA SER A 268 -13.14 -9.69 -18.44
C SER A 268 -12.51 -8.50 -17.71
N MET A 269 -11.71 -8.76 -16.69
CA MET A 269 -10.91 -7.77 -15.95
C MET A 269 -9.66 -7.29 -16.71
N ASN A 270 -9.36 -7.87 -17.87
CA ASN A 270 -8.10 -7.65 -18.60
C ASN A 270 -6.88 -8.05 -17.76
N ARG A 271 -7.00 -9.16 -17.02
CA ARG A 271 -5.88 -9.77 -16.28
C ARG A 271 -5.21 -10.79 -17.21
N HIS A 272 -3.88 -10.84 -17.20
CA HIS A 272 -3.06 -11.59 -18.17
C HIS A 272 -2.49 -12.90 -17.59
N TYR A 273 -3.26 -13.58 -16.75
CA TYR A 273 -2.94 -14.91 -16.20
C TYR A 273 -4.23 -15.70 -15.98
N THR A 274 -4.08 -17.00 -15.90
CA THR A 274 -5.16 -17.92 -15.53
C THR A 274 -5.10 -18.28 -14.05
N ALA A 275 -6.17 -18.86 -13.53
CA ALA A 275 -6.22 -19.41 -12.17
C ALA A 275 -5.13 -20.48 -11.97
N ASP A 276 -4.94 -21.37 -12.97
CA ASP A 276 -3.90 -22.41 -12.91
C ASP A 276 -2.47 -21.84 -12.87
N GLU A 277 -2.18 -20.83 -13.67
CA GLU A 277 -0.88 -20.12 -13.62
C GLU A 277 -0.67 -19.46 -12.25
N TYR A 278 -1.70 -18.87 -11.68
CA TYR A 278 -1.63 -18.29 -10.34
C TYR A 278 -1.39 -19.36 -9.26
N LYS A 279 -2.08 -20.52 -9.37
CA LYS A 279 -1.86 -21.63 -8.45
C LYS A 279 -0.42 -22.14 -8.54
N THR A 280 0.11 -22.30 -9.74
CA THR A 280 1.51 -22.72 -9.96
C THR A 280 2.48 -21.74 -9.30
N LEU A 281 2.23 -20.44 -9.38
CA LEU A 281 3.02 -19.42 -8.69
C LEU A 281 2.96 -19.60 -7.16
N CYS A 282 1.77 -19.83 -6.60
CA CYS A 282 1.61 -20.06 -5.16
C CYS A 282 2.38 -21.32 -4.70
N ASP A 283 2.27 -22.39 -5.46
CA ASP A 283 2.98 -23.64 -5.16
C ASP A 283 4.51 -23.43 -5.21
N LYS A 284 5.01 -22.67 -6.19
CA LYS A 284 6.43 -22.31 -6.28
C LYS A 284 6.90 -21.50 -5.08
N LEU A 285 6.14 -20.49 -4.65
CA LEU A 285 6.48 -19.69 -3.49
C LEU A 285 6.50 -20.54 -2.21
N ARG A 286 5.50 -21.39 -2.00
CA ARG A 286 5.44 -22.27 -0.84
C ARG A 286 6.54 -23.32 -0.80
N SER A 287 7.04 -23.76 -1.96
CA SER A 287 8.19 -24.67 -2.04
C SER A 287 9.55 -23.97 -1.91
N SER A 288 9.63 -22.69 -2.27
CA SER A 288 10.88 -21.92 -2.25
C SER A 288 11.15 -21.20 -0.92
N PHE A 289 10.11 -20.95 -0.12
CA PHE A 289 10.20 -20.25 1.16
C PHE A 289 9.56 -21.09 2.27
N GLU A 290 10.33 -21.32 3.32
CA GLU A 290 9.82 -22.01 4.51
C GLU A 290 8.73 -21.15 5.18
N ASN A 291 7.58 -21.78 5.49
CA ASN A 291 6.42 -21.14 6.11
C ASN A 291 5.93 -19.90 5.36
N ALA A 292 5.95 -19.93 4.03
CA ALA A 292 5.44 -18.83 3.20
C ALA A 292 3.98 -18.50 3.54
N SER A 293 3.72 -17.23 3.78
CA SER A 293 2.39 -16.68 4.00
C SER A 293 1.92 -15.98 2.72
N LEU A 294 0.78 -16.42 2.19
CA LEU A 294 0.19 -15.86 0.98
C LEU A 294 -1.12 -15.16 1.32
N THR A 295 -1.23 -13.91 0.89
CA THR A 295 -2.43 -13.10 1.03
C THR A 295 -2.84 -12.54 -0.32
N THR A 296 -4.11 -12.17 -0.46
CA THR A 296 -4.62 -11.64 -1.73
C THR A 296 -5.80 -10.70 -1.55
N ASP A 297 -6.16 -10.03 -2.64
CA ASP A 297 -7.39 -9.27 -2.80
C ASP A 297 -8.33 -10.01 -3.74
N ILE A 298 -9.61 -10.09 -3.37
CA ILE A 298 -10.68 -10.66 -4.19
C ILE A 298 -11.80 -9.65 -4.36
N MET A 299 -12.14 -9.43 -5.61
CA MET A 299 -13.30 -8.63 -6.03
C MET A 299 -14.48 -9.55 -6.30
N VAL A 300 -15.65 -9.21 -5.79
CA VAL A 300 -16.90 -9.92 -6.06
C VAL A 300 -17.89 -9.00 -6.79
N GLY A 301 -18.76 -9.60 -7.60
CA GLY A 301 -19.79 -8.83 -8.31
C GLY A 301 -19.26 -7.97 -9.44
N PHE A 302 -18.14 -8.37 -10.06
CA PHE A 302 -17.65 -7.69 -11.25
C PHE A 302 -18.65 -7.82 -12.40
N ASN A 303 -18.58 -6.93 -13.39
CA ASN A 303 -19.49 -6.92 -14.56
C ASN A 303 -19.68 -8.33 -15.13
N ASP A 304 -20.92 -8.73 -15.31
CA ASP A 304 -21.35 -10.02 -15.88
C ASP A 304 -20.93 -11.27 -15.06
N GLU A 305 -20.43 -11.11 -13.83
CA GLU A 305 -20.16 -12.24 -12.95
C GLU A 305 -21.45 -13.00 -12.63
N THR A 306 -21.53 -14.25 -13.05
CA THR A 306 -22.65 -15.14 -12.72
C THR A 306 -22.44 -15.83 -11.39
N GLU A 307 -23.46 -16.51 -10.86
CA GLU A 307 -23.32 -17.34 -9.65
C GLU A 307 -22.30 -18.48 -9.86
N LEU A 308 -22.23 -19.05 -11.05
CA LEU A 308 -21.25 -20.07 -11.39
C LEU A 308 -19.83 -19.50 -11.37
N ASP A 309 -19.62 -18.32 -11.96
CA ASP A 309 -18.32 -17.63 -11.95
C ASP A 309 -17.87 -17.31 -10.51
N PHE A 310 -18.80 -16.86 -9.66
CA PHE A 310 -18.54 -16.60 -8.24
C PHE A 310 -18.15 -17.88 -7.50
N ASN A 311 -18.90 -18.97 -7.68
CA ASN A 311 -18.61 -20.23 -7.03
C ASN A 311 -17.27 -20.82 -7.48
N GLU A 312 -16.92 -20.72 -8.77
CA GLU A 312 -15.60 -21.10 -9.28
C GLU A 312 -14.48 -20.32 -8.59
N SER A 313 -14.65 -19.00 -8.46
CA SER A 313 -13.71 -18.14 -7.75
C SER A 313 -13.59 -18.52 -6.27
N LEU A 314 -14.70 -18.76 -5.59
CA LEU A 314 -14.73 -19.17 -4.17
C LEU A 314 -14.01 -20.49 -3.95
N ASP A 315 -14.29 -21.50 -4.76
CA ASP A 315 -13.67 -22.82 -4.67
C ASP A 315 -12.15 -22.73 -4.90
N PHE A 316 -11.73 -21.93 -5.86
CA PHE A 316 -10.31 -21.68 -6.12
C PHE A 316 -9.62 -21.02 -4.93
N VAL A 317 -10.21 -19.96 -4.39
CA VAL A 317 -9.66 -19.24 -3.23
C VAL A 317 -9.52 -20.16 -2.02
N LYS A 318 -10.52 -21.00 -1.77
CA LYS A 318 -10.46 -22.02 -0.71
C LYS A 318 -9.36 -23.04 -0.96
N ALA A 319 -9.18 -23.49 -2.21
CA ALA A 319 -8.15 -24.47 -2.56
C ALA A 319 -6.73 -23.94 -2.37
N ILE A 320 -6.48 -22.65 -2.67
CA ILE A 320 -5.17 -22.03 -2.39
C ILE A 320 -4.91 -21.92 -0.89
N ALA A 321 -5.96 -21.79 -0.08
CA ALA A 321 -5.88 -21.67 1.37
C ALA A 321 -5.00 -20.47 1.80
N PHE A 322 -5.35 -19.29 1.34
CA PHE A 322 -4.68 -18.06 1.72
C PHE A 322 -4.74 -17.82 3.23
N GLU A 323 -3.65 -17.33 3.81
CA GLU A 323 -3.59 -16.93 5.21
C GLU A 323 -4.45 -15.70 5.51
N LYS A 324 -4.69 -14.84 4.51
CA LYS A 324 -5.63 -13.74 4.58
C LYS A 324 -6.13 -13.35 3.18
N VAL A 325 -7.43 -13.05 3.10
CA VAL A 325 -8.06 -12.52 1.87
C VAL A 325 -8.78 -11.22 2.21
N HIS A 326 -8.48 -10.18 1.45
CA HIS A 326 -9.24 -8.93 1.48
C HIS A 326 -10.33 -9.01 0.41
N VAL A 327 -11.58 -9.02 0.84
CA VAL A 327 -12.74 -9.13 -0.03
C VAL A 327 -13.41 -7.77 -0.16
N PHE A 328 -13.70 -7.37 -1.39
CA PHE A 328 -14.43 -6.13 -1.65
C PHE A 328 -15.38 -6.29 -2.84
N PRO A 329 -16.56 -5.65 -2.79
CA PRO A 329 -17.45 -5.62 -3.93
C PRO A 329 -16.89 -4.70 -5.01
N TYR A 330 -17.20 -5.02 -6.28
CA TYR A 330 -16.88 -4.14 -7.38
C TYR A 330 -17.48 -2.75 -7.17
N SER A 331 -16.67 -1.73 -7.36
CA SER A 331 -17.04 -0.32 -7.34
C SER A 331 -16.72 0.30 -8.69
N GLU A 332 -17.75 0.73 -9.41
CA GLU A 332 -17.59 1.37 -10.71
C GLU A 332 -16.77 2.65 -10.58
N ARG A 333 -15.79 2.80 -11.49
CA ARG A 333 -14.98 4.00 -11.59
C ARG A 333 -15.14 4.62 -12.97
N VAL A 334 -15.70 5.81 -13.02
CA VAL A 334 -15.87 6.60 -14.24
C VAL A 334 -14.50 6.79 -14.93
N GLY A 335 -14.45 6.63 -16.24
CA GLY A 335 -13.23 6.74 -17.03
C GLY A 335 -12.46 5.43 -17.23
N THR A 336 -12.94 4.32 -16.63
CA THR A 336 -12.41 2.97 -16.88
C THR A 336 -13.18 2.27 -18.01
N SER A 337 -12.55 1.28 -18.64
CA SER A 337 -13.23 0.49 -19.68
C SER A 337 -14.40 -0.35 -19.13
N ALA A 338 -14.30 -0.81 -17.88
CA ALA A 338 -15.39 -1.54 -17.23
C ALA A 338 -16.64 -0.67 -17.01
N SER A 339 -16.47 0.61 -16.67
CA SER A 339 -17.59 1.53 -16.45
C SER A 339 -18.45 1.73 -17.73
N LYS A 340 -17.85 1.58 -18.91
CA LYS A 340 -18.57 1.67 -20.19
C LYS A 340 -19.53 0.51 -20.44
N ARG A 341 -19.33 -0.62 -19.77
CA ARG A 341 -20.20 -1.81 -19.85
C ARG A 341 -21.37 -1.76 -18.85
N GLY A 342 -21.31 -0.82 -17.91
CA GLY A 342 -22.26 -0.68 -16.82
C GLY A 342 -22.03 -1.67 -15.69
N ASP A 343 -22.54 -1.34 -14.52
CA ASP A 343 -22.50 -2.18 -13.32
C ASP A 343 -23.81 -2.97 -13.21
N ASN A 344 -23.80 -4.21 -13.71
CA ASN A 344 -25.00 -5.01 -13.90
C ASN A 344 -25.23 -6.10 -12.84
N VAL A 345 -24.37 -6.20 -11.84
CA VAL A 345 -24.61 -7.06 -10.67
C VAL A 345 -25.26 -6.21 -9.57
N PRO A 346 -26.48 -6.57 -9.12
CA PRO A 346 -27.17 -5.79 -8.08
C PRO A 346 -26.34 -5.65 -6.80
N LYS A 347 -26.42 -4.50 -6.15
CA LYS A 347 -25.68 -4.21 -4.91
C LYS A 347 -25.93 -5.29 -3.84
N GLN A 348 -27.16 -5.70 -3.64
CA GLN A 348 -27.51 -6.74 -2.67
C GLN A 348 -26.82 -8.07 -2.95
N GLU A 349 -26.70 -8.43 -4.25
CA GLU A 349 -26.00 -9.63 -4.67
C GLU A 349 -24.49 -9.54 -4.42
N LYS A 350 -23.87 -8.39 -4.69
CA LYS A 350 -22.47 -8.15 -4.35
C LYS A 350 -22.21 -8.27 -2.84
N GLU A 351 -23.10 -7.71 -2.03
CA GLU A 351 -23.01 -7.80 -0.55
C GLU A 351 -23.14 -9.25 -0.07
N ARG A 352 -24.06 -10.03 -0.68
CA ARG A 352 -24.21 -11.47 -0.39
C ARG A 352 -22.94 -12.25 -0.74
N ARG A 353 -22.42 -12.04 -1.94
CA ARG A 353 -21.19 -12.71 -2.40
C ARG A 353 -19.98 -12.32 -1.53
N ALA A 354 -19.86 -11.06 -1.17
CA ALA A 354 -18.81 -10.60 -0.26
C ALA A 354 -18.92 -11.28 1.10
N ALA A 355 -20.11 -11.36 1.69
CA ALA A 355 -20.33 -12.01 2.98
C ALA A 355 -19.96 -13.51 2.94
N VAL A 356 -20.33 -14.23 1.88
CA VAL A 356 -19.99 -15.66 1.70
C VAL A 356 -18.48 -15.83 1.56
N MET A 357 -17.82 -15.04 0.72
CA MET A 357 -16.37 -15.10 0.53
C MET A 357 -15.62 -14.79 1.82
N ILE A 358 -16.04 -13.78 2.56
CA ILE A 358 -15.45 -13.41 3.86
C ILE A 358 -15.62 -14.55 4.86
N GLU A 359 -16.81 -15.10 4.99
CA GLU A 359 -17.08 -16.20 5.93
C GLU A 359 -16.17 -17.41 5.68
N GLU A 360 -16.06 -17.84 4.42
CA GLU A 360 -15.26 -19.01 4.07
C GLU A 360 -13.74 -18.75 4.22
N THR A 361 -13.26 -17.58 3.86
CA THR A 361 -11.84 -17.22 3.99
C THR A 361 -11.43 -16.95 5.44
N GLU A 362 -12.34 -16.43 6.28
CA GLU A 362 -12.11 -16.26 7.71
C GLU A 362 -12.00 -17.61 8.45
N LYS A 363 -12.75 -18.63 8.04
CA LYS A 363 -12.57 -20.00 8.57
C LYS A 363 -11.15 -20.50 8.35
N ILE A 364 -10.63 -20.31 7.14
CA ILE A 364 -9.24 -20.71 6.77
C ILE A 364 -8.23 -19.93 7.60
N ARG A 365 -8.42 -18.61 7.72
CA ARG A 365 -7.55 -17.77 8.56
C ARG A 365 -7.56 -18.21 10.02
N HIS A 366 -8.72 -18.51 10.55
CA HIS A 366 -8.86 -18.98 11.93
C HIS A 366 -8.09 -20.28 12.17
N ASP A 367 -8.21 -21.24 11.25
CA ASP A 367 -7.45 -22.49 11.31
C ASP A 367 -5.93 -22.25 11.24
N TYR A 368 -5.50 -21.30 10.42
CA TYR A 368 -4.10 -20.89 10.36
C TYR A 368 -3.60 -20.30 11.68
N LEU A 369 -4.33 -19.35 12.26
CA LEU A 369 -3.97 -18.73 13.54
C LEU A 369 -3.96 -19.76 14.69
N LYS A 370 -4.93 -20.68 14.70
CA LYS A 370 -5.01 -21.76 15.69
C LYS A 370 -3.77 -22.67 15.67
N LYS A 371 -3.23 -22.96 14.48
CA LYS A 371 -2.02 -23.77 14.33
C LYS A 371 -0.76 -23.08 14.88
N LEU A 372 -0.76 -21.75 14.97
CA LEU A 372 0.37 -21.00 15.51
C LEU A 372 0.44 -21.04 17.03
N VAL A 373 -0.68 -21.29 17.72
CA VAL A 373 -0.69 -21.39 19.18
C VAL A 373 0.22 -22.56 19.61
N GLY A 374 1.14 -22.26 20.53
CA GLY A 374 2.18 -23.18 21.00
C GLY A 374 3.46 -23.18 20.18
N THR A 375 3.52 -22.45 19.07
CA THR A 375 4.75 -22.28 18.27
C THR A 375 5.59 -21.11 18.77
N ASN A 376 6.88 -21.15 18.45
CA ASN A 376 7.78 -20.02 18.66
C ASN A 376 7.90 -19.20 17.36
N GLU A 377 7.78 -17.88 17.50
CA GLU A 377 7.88 -16.94 16.41
C GLU A 377 8.87 -15.83 16.73
N LYS A 378 9.62 -15.38 15.73
CA LYS A 378 10.45 -14.17 15.83
C LYS A 378 9.60 -12.94 15.57
N VAL A 379 9.52 -12.06 16.55
CA VAL A 379 8.72 -10.83 16.49
C VAL A 379 9.64 -9.61 16.60
N LEU A 380 9.54 -8.70 15.66
CA LEU A 380 10.15 -7.38 15.74
C LEU A 380 9.14 -6.42 16.39
N PHE A 381 9.44 -5.98 17.60
CA PHE A 381 8.58 -5.07 18.36
C PHE A 381 8.77 -3.63 17.90
N GLU A 382 7.67 -2.95 17.60
CA GLU A 382 7.67 -1.62 16.98
C GLU A 382 7.26 -0.51 17.93
N ASN A 383 6.32 -0.78 18.83
CA ASN A 383 5.77 0.23 19.74
C ASN A 383 5.22 -0.35 21.03
N GLU A 384 5.21 0.49 22.06
CA GLU A 384 4.48 0.27 23.29
C GLU A 384 3.08 0.88 23.13
N ILE A 385 2.03 0.05 23.21
CA ILE A 385 0.63 0.47 23.00
C ILE A 385 -0.07 0.84 24.30
N GLU A 386 0.36 0.24 25.41
CA GLU A 386 -0.03 0.52 26.79
C GLU A 386 1.19 0.28 27.70
N PRO A 387 1.22 0.78 28.94
CA PRO A 387 2.33 0.53 29.83
C PRO A 387 2.70 -0.95 29.94
N ASN A 388 3.92 -1.30 29.58
CA ASN A 388 4.46 -2.66 29.51
C ASN A 388 3.74 -3.63 28.54
N LEU A 389 2.90 -3.14 27.63
CA LEU A 389 2.29 -3.92 26.55
C LEU A 389 2.85 -3.47 25.20
N PHE A 390 3.60 -4.36 24.58
CA PHE A 390 4.29 -4.08 23.31
C PHE A 390 3.60 -4.78 22.14
N GLN A 391 3.62 -4.14 21.00
CA GLN A 391 3.15 -4.72 19.74
C GLN A 391 4.29 -4.77 18.73
N GLY A 392 4.37 -5.89 18.04
CA GLY A 392 5.29 -6.11 16.93
C GLY A 392 4.65 -7.01 15.89
N TYR A 393 5.47 -7.47 14.94
CA TYR A 393 5.03 -8.32 13.84
C TYR A 393 5.94 -9.53 13.66
N THR A 394 5.33 -10.67 13.36
CA THR A 394 6.06 -11.85 12.91
C THR A 394 6.64 -11.63 11.50
N LYS A 395 7.47 -12.56 11.04
CA LYS A 395 7.93 -12.56 9.62
C LYS A 395 6.78 -12.75 8.63
N SER A 396 5.72 -13.44 9.02
CA SER A 396 4.48 -13.58 8.23
C SER A 396 3.52 -12.38 8.31
N TYR A 397 3.96 -11.28 8.96
CA TYR A 397 3.22 -10.04 9.11
C TYR A 397 1.96 -10.15 10.00
N LEU A 398 2.01 -11.03 10.99
CA LEU A 398 0.96 -11.10 12.00
C LEU A 398 1.27 -10.14 13.16
N PRO A 399 0.30 -9.32 13.58
CA PRO A 399 0.47 -8.52 14.79
C PRO A 399 0.57 -9.43 16.00
N VAL A 400 1.52 -9.15 16.89
CA VAL A 400 1.71 -9.85 18.15
C VAL A 400 1.77 -8.85 19.29
N ARG A 401 1.02 -9.09 20.34
CA ARG A 401 1.06 -8.32 21.58
C ARG A 401 1.63 -9.17 22.71
N MET A 402 2.55 -8.55 23.45
CA MET A 402 3.23 -9.20 24.58
C MET A 402 3.45 -8.21 25.72
N LYS A 403 3.17 -8.64 26.95
CA LYS A 403 3.57 -7.91 28.14
C LYS A 403 5.05 -8.15 28.44
N TYR A 404 5.80 -7.08 28.70
CA TYR A 404 7.21 -7.18 29.03
C TYR A 404 7.63 -6.10 30.04
N LYS A 405 8.57 -6.42 30.95
CA LYS A 405 8.92 -5.53 32.08
C LYS A 405 9.84 -4.35 31.70
N ARG A 406 10.49 -4.40 30.56
CA ARG A 406 11.36 -3.34 30.04
C ARG A 406 10.96 -2.95 28.64
N ASN A 407 11.47 -1.81 28.16
CA ASN A 407 11.25 -1.40 26.79
C ASN A 407 11.98 -2.35 25.83
N ILE A 408 11.24 -2.92 24.88
CA ILE A 408 11.73 -3.83 23.84
C ILE A 408 11.47 -3.28 22.42
N VAL A 409 11.11 -2.02 22.30
CA VAL A 409 10.92 -1.38 20.99
C VAL A 409 12.22 -1.43 20.18
N GLY A 410 12.15 -1.92 18.95
CA GLY A 410 13.30 -2.11 18.07
C GLY A 410 14.03 -3.44 18.23
N GLU A 411 13.61 -4.29 19.17
CA GLU A 411 14.21 -5.61 19.37
C GLU A 411 13.43 -6.69 18.62
N GLU A 412 14.16 -7.64 18.04
CA GLU A 412 13.60 -8.88 17.52
C GLU A 412 13.78 -9.96 18.58
N LEU A 413 12.68 -10.50 19.07
CA LEU A 413 12.67 -11.53 20.11
C LEU A 413 11.96 -12.79 19.60
N GLU A 414 12.48 -13.94 20.01
CA GLU A 414 11.76 -15.21 19.86
C GLU A 414 10.76 -15.35 21.01
N VAL A 415 9.48 -15.48 20.68
CA VAL A 415 8.38 -15.51 21.62
C VAL A 415 7.49 -16.70 21.34
N LYS A 416 6.81 -17.20 22.37
CA LYS A 416 5.82 -18.27 22.25
C LYS A 416 4.43 -17.68 22.09
N ILE A 417 3.76 -18.06 21.00
CA ILE A 417 2.34 -17.70 20.79
C ILE A 417 1.49 -18.56 21.72
N ILE A 418 0.71 -17.92 22.57
CA ILE A 418 -0.13 -18.62 23.57
C ILE A 418 -1.62 -18.52 23.27
N ASP A 419 -2.04 -17.51 22.51
CA ASP A 419 -3.45 -17.29 22.14
C ASP A 419 -3.53 -16.33 20.94
N TYR A 420 -4.73 -16.11 20.43
CA TYR A 420 -4.99 -15.18 19.33
C TYR A 420 -6.40 -14.59 19.40
N THR A 421 -6.57 -13.46 18.78
CA THR A 421 -7.85 -12.83 18.45
C THR A 421 -7.96 -12.72 16.93
N ASP A 422 -9.06 -12.16 16.43
CA ASP A 422 -9.21 -11.89 14.98
C ASP A 422 -8.19 -10.85 14.47
N GLU A 423 -7.65 -10.02 15.37
CA GLU A 423 -6.77 -8.90 15.02
C GLU A 423 -5.30 -9.17 15.32
N PHE A 424 -4.96 -9.93 16.35
CA PHE A 424 -3.58 -10.15 16.78
C PHE A 424 -3.37 -11.46 17.53
N CYS A 425 -2.12 -11.92 17.55
CA CYS A 425 -1.68 -13.00 18.42
C CYS A 425 -1.23 -12.46 19.78
N ILE A 426 -1.30 -13.30 20.80
CA ILE A 426 -0.83 -13.02 22.16
C ILE A 426 0.37 -13.92 22.43
N ALA A 427 1.46 -13.36 22.96
CA ALA A 427 2.70 -14.07 23.23
C ALA A 427 3.19 -13.88 24.66
N GLU A 428 4.11 -14.78 25.07
CA GLU A 428 4.87 -14.72 26.31
C GLU A 428 6.37 -14.95 26.08
#